data_d572c222740a705a5a6fe15a5419b67d
#
_entry.id   d572c222740a705a5a6fe15a5419b67d
#
_cell.length_a   1.000
_cell.length_b   1.000
_cell.length_c   1.000
_cell.angle_alpha   90.00
_cell.angle_beta   90.00
_cell.angle_gamma   90.00
#
_symmetry.space_group_name_H-M   'P 1'
#
loop_
_entity.id
_entity.type
_entity.pdbx_description
1 polymer ?
#
loop_
_entity_poly.entity_id
_entity_poly.type
_entity_poly.pdbx_seq_one_letter_code
_entity_poly.pdbx_strand_id
1 'polypeptide(L)'
;MKKNHFIARRKIGGYLMLGVAILTLGSCAQDGFDNGERFATVSGVKLESPNADSIVVTPDASGAKQTISWPVVFGAGGYIVSVYDVTTPEKPVAVDSIENKLVDGTAITFSRKEDTYYKFSIKSAANAKANNTESDKNSEISYNTYTPTYMTIPDGTDLTQYFAGKALPADSTSIDLCFNLVEGGSYTMSGVITPGLNKITLRCTNKNNRPTVKFTGNAGFVMDAGLTLKNINFDCGTSTASFVSMNATPLITNIIGGNYFLQDKLNIQSCNIDNVGNYFVYDNKQKVYVENVVVNNCIVHLTPAAVLDAVFYLNKGGNILSLTVTNSTFYETGSFDYKYFYQTSGRAKNINYLSNTTTYANSTFYNVCNNGQWGNYNGMAGQSNSYWNMAECIFAYCSPSGVARRFLAGRANQKTATFKNNTYMQKGTDGVIFDDPTRYDNTGTDIKENPGFKNPDGADFTISNATQVNAKTGDPRWLPSAE
;
A
#
# COMPACT_ATOMS: atom_id res chain seq x y z
N MET A 1 37.46 -25.56 44.37
CA MET A 1 38.38 -25.16 43.31
C MET A 1 38.28 -26.15 42.13
N LYS A 2 37.61 -25.75 41.05
CA LYS A 2 37.82 -26.19 39.65
C LYS A 2 36.89 -25.35 38.83
N LYS A 3 37.43 -24.34 38.13
CA LYS A 3 36.74 -23.43 37.23
C LYS A 3 36.63 -24.06 35.86
N ASN A 4 35.45 -23.89 35.28
CA ASN A 4 35.04 -24.36 33.96
C ASN A 4 35.79 -23.66 32.80
N HIS A 5 36.35 -24.45 31.91
CA HIS A 5 36.71 -24.07 30.57
C HIS A 5 35.70 -24.69 29.61
N PHE A 6 34.63 -23.96 29.24
CA PHE A 6 33.67 -24.44 28.23
C PHE A 6 33.00 -23.35 27.41
N ILE A 7 33.72 -22.28 27.03
CA ILE A 7 33.17 -21.22 26.16
C ILE A 7 34.09 -20.83 24.99
N ALA A 8 35.02 -21.63 24.57
CA ALA A 8 35.94 -21.25 23.50
C ALA A 8 35.83 -22.03 22.18
N ARG A 9 34.91 -23.00 22.06
CA ARG A 9 34.87 -23.87 20.86
C ARG A 9 33.72 -23.59 19.85
N ARG A 10 32.81 -22.65 20.12
CA ARG A 10 31.71 -22.37 19.20
C ARG A 10 31.90 -21.16 18.28
N LYS A 11 32.90 -20.33 18.52
CA LYS A 11 33.14 -19.13 17.68
C LYS A 11 34.16 -19.35 16.54
N ILE A 12 34.96 -20.40 16.61
CA ILE A 12 36.01 -20.66 15.59
C ILE A 12 35.42 -21.37 14.37
N GLY A 13 34.35 -22.17 14.54
CA GLY A 13 33.69 -22.87 13.41
C GLY A 13 32.92 -21.92 12.47
N GLY A 14 32.37 -20.82 12.97
CA GLY A 14 31.60 -19.87 12.16
C GLY A 14 32.48 -19.01 11.24
N TYR A 15 33.66 -18.64 11.70
CA TYR A 15 34.59 -17.85 10.89
C TYR A 15 35.34 -18.71 9.86
N LEU A 16 35.52 -20.01 10.12
CA LEU A 16 36.13 -20.92 9.15
C LEU A 16 35.18 -21.22 7.98
N MET A 17 33.85 -21.33 8.25
CA MET A 17 32.84 -21.51 7.19
C MET A 17 32.68 -20.24 6.34
N LEU A 18 32.74 -19.04 6.96
CA LEU A 18 32.67 -17.78 6.22
C LEU A 18 33.96 -17.54 5.40
N GLY A 19 35.12 -17.92 5.94
CA GLY A 19 36.39 -17.84 5.22
C GLY A 19 36.48 -18.79 4.01
N VAL A 20 35.91 -19.98 4.12
CA VAL A 20 35.86 -20.96 3.02
C VAL A 20 34.88 -20.50 1.94
N ALA A 21 33.71 -19.90 2.31
CA ALA A 21 32.75 -19.36 1.34
C ALA A 21 33.32 -18.15 0.56
N ILE A 22 34.15 -17.31 1.21
CA ILE A 22 34.83 -16.18 0.53
C ILE A 22 35.95 -16.66 -0.37
N LEU A 23 36.67 -17.73 0.00
CA LEU A 23 37.74 -18.30 -0.81
C LEU A 23 37.20 -19.05 -2.05
N THR A 24 35.99 -19.59 -1.99
CA THR A 24 35.36 -20.22 -3.17
C THR A 24 34.78 -19.24 -4.16
N LEU A 25 34.46 -18.00 -3.74
CA LEU A 25 34.00 -16.94 -4.65
C LEU A 25 35.18 -16.17 -5.30
N GLY A 26 36.39 -16.25 -4.75
CA GLY A 26 37.60 -15.65 -5.33
C GLY A 26 38.36 -16.54 -6.33
N SER A 27 37.93 -17.81 -6.47
CA SER A 27 38.66 -18.80 -7.28
C SER A 27 38.26 -18.88 -8.75
N CYS A 28 37.33 -18.07 -9.22
CA CYS A 28 36.92 -18.08 -10.62
C CYS A 28 37.47 -16.90 -11.44
N ALA A 29 38.45 -16.18 -10.95
CA ALA A 29 38.90 -14.99 -11.63
C ALA A 29 40.41 -14.88 -11.85
N GLN A 30 41.17 -15.95 -11.77
CA GLN A 30 42.57 -15.91 -12.26
C GLN A 30 43.13 -17.32 -12.48
N ASP A 31 43.79 -17.46 -13.59
CA ASP A 31 44.61 -18.55 -14.09
C ASP A 31 43.88 -19.64 -14.87
N GLY A 32 43.93 -19.51 -16.18
CA GLY A 32 43.68 -20.62 -17.07
C GLY A 32 43.01 -20.33 -18.40
N PHE A 33 43.04 -19.10 -18.87
CA PHE A 33 42.86 -18.92 -20.31
C PHE A 33 44.22 -19.00 -20.98
N ASP A 34 44.58 -20.20 -21.41
CA ASP A 34 45.66 -20.35 -22.40
C ASP A 34 45.34 -19.42 -23.55
N ASN A 35 46.38 -18.73 -24.07
CA ASN A 35 46.28 -17.79 -25.20
C ASN A 35 45.72 -18.41 -26.50
N GLY A 36 45.22 -19.64 -26.45
CA GLY A 36 44.60 -20.37 -27.53
C GLY A 36 43.05 -20.48 -27.47
N GLU A 37 42.43 -20.31 -26.30
CA GLU A 37 40.96 -20.31 -26.18
C GLU A 37 40.39 -18.88 -26.28
N ARG A 38 40.60 -18.25 -27.41
CA ARG A 38 39.81 -17.06 -27.76
C ARG A 38 38.42 -17.54 -28.11
N PHE A 39 37.44 -17.24 -27.28
CA PHE A 39 36.05 -17.24 -27.75
C PHE A 39 36.00 -16.44 -29.04
N ALA A 40 35.52 -17.06 -30.11
CA ALA A 40 35.41 -16.38 -31.40
C ALA A 40 34.67 -15.07 -31.17
N THR A 41 35.31 -13.93 -31.39
CA THR A 41 34.67 -12.63 -31.24
C THR A 41 33.55 -12.57 -32.28
N VAL A 42 32.30 -12.52 -31.82
CA VAL A 42 31.16 -12.32 -32.73
C VAL A 42 31.28 -10.92 -33.30
N SER A 43 31.66 -10.83 -34.57
CA SER A 43 31.87 -9.54 -35.25
C SER A 43 31.35 -9.58 -36.69
N GLY A 44 30.90 -8.42 -37.18
CA GLY A 44 30.39 -8.27 -38.55
C GLY A 44 29.05 -9.00 -38.80
N VAL A 45 28.28 -9.26 -37.76
CA VAL A 45 27.03 -10.00 -37.87
C VAL A 45 25.84 -9.13 -37.50
N LYS A 46 24.68 -9.55 -37.97
CA LYS A 46 23.39 -9.09 -37.48
C LYS A 46 23.04 -9.87 -36.22
N LEU A 47 22.75 -9.14 -35.13
CA LEU A 47 22.49 -9.75 -33.83
C LEU A 47 21.09 -10.34 -33.77
N GLU A 48 20.94 -11.42 -33.02
CA GLU A 48 19.65 -11.94 -32.58
C GLU A 48 19.20 -11.23 -31.31
N SER A 49 17.89 -11.19 -31.04
CA SER A 49 17.37 -10.75 -29.73
C SER A 49 17.46 -11.87 -28.70
N PRO A 50 17.50 -11.55 -27.38
CA PRO A 50 17.45 -12.57 -26.35
C PRO A 50 16.25 -13.49 -26.55
N ASN A 51 16.39 -14.79 -26.27
CA ASN A 51 15.29 -15.73 -26.39
C ASN A 51 14.19 -15.39 -25.36
N ALA A 52 12.96 -15.19 -25.84
CA ALA A 52 11.80 -14.84 -25.02
C ALA A 52 11.55 -15.88 -23.89
N ASP A 53 11.70 -17.16 -24.18
CA ASP A 53 11.50 -18.27 -23.21
C ASP A 53 12.53 -18.26 -22.06
N SER A 54 13.63 -17.54 -22.22
CA SER A 54 14.71 -17.41 -21.23
C SER A 54 14.64 -16.08 -20.47
N ILE A 55 13.62 -15.27 -20.69
CA ILE A 55 13.40 -14.02 -19.96
C ILE A 55 12.71 -14.35 -18.63
N VAL A 56 13.28 -13.90 -17.52
CA VAL A 56 12.78 -14.18 -16.17
C VAL A 56 12.31 -12.92 -15.50
N VAL A 57 11.11 -12.97 -14.90
CA VAL A 57 10.53 -11.88 -14.11
C VAL A 57 10.57 -12.27 -12.63
N THR A 58 11.20 -11.45 -11.81
CA THR A 58 11.36 -11.69 -10.37
C THR A 58 10.90 -10.47 -9.58
N PRO A 59 9.88 -10.57 -8.72
CA PRO A 59 9.53 -9.51 -7.78
C PRO A 59 10.58 -9.40 -6.68
N ASP A 60 10.76 -8.21 -6.10
CA ASP A 60 11.54 -8.03 -4.88
C ASP A 60 10.77 -8.56 -3.65
N ALA A 61 11.45 -8.66 -2.52
CA ALA A 61 10.87 -9.17 -1.27
C ALA A 61 9.71 -8.30 -0.75
N SER A 62 9.69 -7.01 -1.08
CA SER A 62 8.62 -6.08 -0.68
C SER A 62 7.40 -6.14 -1.62
N GLY A 63 7.57 -6.70 -2.82
CA GLY A 63 6.57 -6.67 -3.89
C GLY A 63 6.41 -5.30 -4.56
N ALA A 64 7.19 -4.29 -4.16
CA ALA A 64 7.10 -2.93 -4.72
C ALA A 64 7.86 -2.75 -6.03
N LYS A 65 8.85 -3.59 -6.28
CA LYS A 65 9.65 -3.59 -7.50
C LYS A 65 9.67 -4.97 -8.14
N GLN A 66 10.03 -5.00 -9.41
CA GLN A 66 10.31 -6.24 -10.12
C GLN A 66 11.52 -6.06 -11.04
N THR A 67 12.26 -7.14 -11.19
CA THR A 67 13.40 -7.22 -12.08
C THR A 67 13.09 -8.17 -13.22
N ILE A 68 13.34 -7.75 -14.45
CA ILE A 68 13.34 -8.62 -15.63
C ILE A 68 14.78 -8.84 -16.01
N SER A 69 15.18 -10.12 -16.17
CA SER A 69 16.50 -10.53 -16.59
C SER A 69 16.44 -11.41 -17.84
N TRP A 70 17.49 -11.37 -18.64
CA TRP A 70 17.63 -12.07 -19.90
C TRP A 70 19.04 -12.60 -20.13
N PRO A 71 19.20 -13.63 -20.99
CA PRO A 71 20.52 -14.17 -21.28
C PRO A 71 21.36 -13.18 -22.10
N VAL A 72 22.68 -13.27 -21.94
CA VAL A 72 23.65 -12.53 -22.76
C VAL A 72 23.55 -12.95 -24.22
N VAL A 73 23.50 -11.98 -25.12
CA VAL A 73 23.72 -12.18 -26.56
C VAL A 73 25.14 -11.74 -26.86
N PHE A 74 25.98 -12.68 -27.26
CA PHE A 74 27.39 -12.40 -27.55
C PHE A 74 27.52 -11.42 -28.71
N GLY A 75 28.33 -10.41 -28.52
CA GLY A 75 28.57 -9.37 -29.51
C GLY A 75 27.59 -8.21 -29.49
N ALA A 76 26.60 -8.22 -28.60
CA ALA A 76 25.70 -7.09 -28.42
C ALA A 76 26.40 -5.90 -27.76
N GLY A 77 26.01 -4.68 -28.15
CA GLY A 77 26.46 -3.43 -27.53
C GLY A 77 25.59 -2.96 -26.38
N GLY A 78 24.70 -3.81 -25.92
CA GLY A 78 23.66 -3.56 -24.93
C GLY A 78 22.31 -4.04 -25.44
N TYR A 79 21.22 -3.61 -24.78
CA TYR A 79 19.86 -4.01 -25.13
C TYR A 79 18.93 -2.81 -25.12
N ILE A 80 18.06 -2.72 -26.12
CA ILE A 80 17.00 -1.72 -26.20
C ILE A 80 15.74 -2.34 -25.64
N VAL A 81 15.23 -1.79 -24.53
CA VAL A 81 14.11 -2.37 -23.77
C VAL A 81 12.95 -1.39 -23.66
N SER A 82 11.74 -1.93 -23.63
CA SER A 82 10.53 -1.19 -23.31
C SER A 82 9.65 -2.01 -22.36
N VAL A 83 9.02 -1.33 -21.42
CA VAL A 83 8.08 -1.92 -20.44
C VAL A 83 6.80 -1.13 -20.48
N TYR A 84 5.69 -1.79 -20.77
CA TYR A 84 4.37 -1.16 -20.82
C TYR A 84 3.39 -1.80 -19.85
N ASP A 85 2.62 -0.95 -19.17
CA ASP A 85 1.36 -1.32 -18.56
C ASP A 85 0.30 -1.36 -19.67
N VAL A 86 -0.20 -2.55 -19.96
CA VAL A 86 -1.21 -2.83 -21.00
C VAL A 86 -2.53 -3.28 -20.39
N THR A 87 -2.78 -2.91 -19.12
CA THR A 87 -4.06 -3.20 -18.43
C THR A 87 -5.24 -2.59 -19.19
N THR A 88 -5.03 -1.46 -19.85
CA THR A 88 -5.94 -0.88 -20.82
C THR A 88 -5.29 -1.03 -22.22
N PRO A 89 -5.66 -2.07 -23.01
CA PRO A 89 -4.96 -2.40 -24.26
C PRO A 89 -4.92 -1.26 -25.27
N GLU A 90 -5.97 -0.43 -25.30
CA GLU A 90 -6.10 0.69 -26.24
C GLU A 90 -5.21 1.88 -25.85
N LYS A 91 -4.68 1.88 -24.63
CA LYS A 91 -3.84 2.96 -24.10
C LYS A 91 -2.66 2.42 -23.28
N PRO A 92 -1.66 1.79 -23.94
CA PRO A 92 -0.45 1.36 -23.26
C PRO A 92 0.29 2.54 -22.61
N VAL A 93 0.81 2.34 -21.40
CA VAL A 93 1.56 3.37 -20.66
C VAL A 93 2.96 2.83 -20.34
N ALA A 94 4.00 3.57 -20.73
CA ALA A 94 5.38 3.20 -20.40
C ALA A 94 5.58 3.25 -18.89
N VAL A 95 6.12 2.17 -18.31
CA VAL A 95 6.41 2.07 -16.87
C VAL A 95 7.74 2.74 -16.58
N ASP A 96 7.79 3.63 -15.59
CA ASP A 96 8.98 4.37 -15.16
C ASP A 96 9.72 5.03 -16.35
N SER A 97 8.98 5.43 -17.39
CA SER A 97 9.51 5.99 -18.64
C SER A 97 10.49 5.05 -19.36
N ILE A 98 10.31 3.72 -19.20
CA ILE A 98 11.13 2.72 -19.89
C ILE A 98 10.51 2.43 -21.26
N GLU A 99 10.90 3.24 -22.21
CA GLU A 99 10.52 3.11 -23.63
C GLU A 99 11.76 3.29 -24.50
N ASN A 100 12.10 2.26 -25.27
CA ASN A 100 13.30 2.22 -26.11
C ASN A 100 14.60 2.57 -25.34
N LYS A 101 14.66 2.19 -24.08
CA LYS A 101 15.78 2.51 -23.21
C LYS A 101 16.98 1.58 -23.49
N LEU A 102 18.15 2.16 -23.74
CA LEU A 102 19.39 1.38 -23.81
C LEU A 102 19.84 0.96 -22.41
N VAL A 103 20.07 -0.33 -22.23
CA VAL A 103 20.55 -0.97 -21.00
C VAL A 103 21.86 -1.67 -21.31
N ASP A 104 22.91 -1.31 -20.56
CA ASP A 104 24.22 -1.97 -20.59
C ASP A 104 24.24 -3.01 -19.46
N GLY A 105 23.69 -4.18 -19.74
CA GLY A 105 23.55 -5.25 -18.75
C GLY A 105 22.42 -6.20 -19.15
N THR A 106 22.19 -7.22 -18.32
CA THR A 106 21.24 -8.30 -18.60
C THR A 106 20.02 -8.28 -17.70
N ALA A 107 19.74 -7.14 -17.08
CA ALA A 107 18.56 -6.97 -16.24
C ALA A 107 18.10 -5.51 -16.15
N ILE A 108 16.84 -5.30 -15.87
CA ILE A 108 16.25 -4.01 -15.55
C ILE A 108 15.27 -4.14 -14.38
N THR A 109 15.32 -3.19 -13.46
CA THR A 109 14.41 -3.13 -12.30
C THR A 109 13.53 -1.90 -12.41
N PHE A 110 12.25 -2.04 -12.10
CA PHE A 110 11.27 -0.96 -12.16
C PHE A 110 10.13 -1.17 -11.16
N SER A 111 9.29 -0.15 -10.99
CA SER A 111 8.16 -0.15 -10.07
C SER A 111 7.11 -1.18 -10.48
N ARG A 112 6.75 -2.07 -9.54
CA ARG A 112 5.70 -3.06 -9.74
C ARG A 112 4.38 -2.52 -9.23
N LYS A 113 3.35 -2.59 -10.06
CA LYS A 113 1.96 -2.37 -9.66
C LYS A 113 1.25 -3.71 -9.51
N GLU A 114 0.37 -3.82 -8.55
CA GLU A 114 -0.54 -4.97 -8.43
C GLU A 114 -1.61 -4.92 -9.54
N ASP A 115 -2.17 -6.08 -9.88
CA ASP A 115 -3.25 -6.24 -10.87
C ASP A 115 -3.01 -5.49 -12.17
N THR A 116 -1.84 -5.67 -12.71
CA THR A 116 -1.38 -5.00 -13.92
C THR A 116 -0.96 -6.04 -14.95
N TYR A 117 -1.42 -5.88 -16.18
CA TYR A 117 -0.88 -6.59 -17.33
C TYR A 117 0.32 -5.83 -17.88
N TYR A 118 1.44 -6.51 -17.97
CA TYR A 118 2.68 -5.96 -18.50
C TYR A 118 3.03 -6.57 -19.84
N LYS A 119 3.58 -5.76 -20.72
CA LYS A 119 4.28 -6.17 -21.93
C LYS A 119 5.73 -5.68 -21.84
N PHE A 120 6.67 -6.60 -21.92
CA PHE A 120 8.10 -6.31 -22.03
C PHE A 120 8.58 -6.65 -23.43
N SER A 121 9.39 -5.77 -24.00
CA SER A 121 9.97 -5.91 -25.33
C SER A 121 11.46 -5.62 -25.26
N ILE A 122 12.28 -6.44 -25.91
CA ILE A 122 13.73 -6.33 -25.90
C ILE A 122 14.34 -6.69 -27.25
N LYS A 123 15.35 -5.96 -27.67
CA LYS A 123 16.23 -6.33 -28.79
C LYS A 123 17.71 -6.05 -28.45
N SER A 124 18.62 -6.78 -29.09
CA SER A 124 20.04 -6.52 -28.98
C SER A 124 20.41 -5.24 -29.73
N ALA A 125 21.14 -4.35 -29.06
CA ALA A 125 21.65 -3.10 -29.64
C ALA A 125 22.92 -3.36 -30.46
N ALA A 126 23.15 -2.53 -31.47
CA ALA A 126 24.35 -2.55 -32.29
C ALA A 126 25.63 -2.41 -31.46
N ASN A 127 26.69 -3.05 -31.90
CA ASN A 127 28.03 -2.91 -31.34
C ASN A 127 29.01 -2.42 -32.40
N ALA A 128 29.24 -1.14 -32.43
CA ALA A 128 30.14 -0.52 -33.43
C ALA A 128 31.57 -1.03 -33.33
N LYS A 129 32.09 -1.37 -32.13
CA LYS A 129 33.42 -1.89 -31.93
C LYS A 129 33.62 -3.26 -32.55
N ALA A 130 32.56 -4.06 -32.62
CA ALA A 130 32.55 -5.38 -33.24
C ALA A 130 31.98 -5.36 -34.66
N ASN A 131 31.57 -4.20 -35.17
CA ASN A 131 30.88 -4.04 -36.45
C ASN A 131 29.60 -4.90 -36.55
N ASN A 132 28.91 -5.09 -35.41
CA ASN A 132 27.64 -5.82 -35.35
C ASN A 132 26.45 -4.84 -35.46
N THR A 133 25.44 -5.24 -36.22
CA THR A 133 24.20 -4.48 -36.34
C THR A 133 23.15 -4.97 -35.37
N GLU A 134 22.22 -4.08 -34.99
CA GLU A 134 21.13 -4.42 -34.09
C GLU A 134 20.20 -5.50 -34.64
N SER A 135 19.45 -6.15 -33.76
CA SER A 135 18.41 -7.10 -34.15
C SER A 135 17.23 -6.39 -34.83
N ASP A 136 16.69 -7.01 -35.89
CA ASP A 136 15.48 -6.51 -36.59
C ASP A 136 14.21 -6.78 -35.82
N LYS A 137 14.19 -7.76 -34.94
CA LYS A 137 13.00 -8.22 -34.24
C LYS A 137 13.17 -8.07 -32.75
N ASN A 138 12.13 -7.62 -32.09
CA ASN A 138 12.06 -7.68 -30.65
C ASN A 138 11.66 -9.08 -30.18
N SER A 139 12.23 -9.52 -29.07
CA SER A 139 11.62 -10.56 -28.24
C SER A 139 10.64 -9.91 -27.30
N GLU A 140 9.50 -10.54 -27.11
CA GLU A 140 8.42 -10.00 -26.27
C GLU A 140 7.92 -11.05 -25.30
N ILE A 141 7.62 -10.63 -24.07
CA ILE A 141 6.85 -11.40 -23.11
C ILE A 141 5.69 -10.56 -22.57
N SER A 142 4.61 -11.25 -22.26
CA SER A 142 3.48 -10.67 -21.54
C SER A 142 3.25 -11.45 -20.25
N TYR A 143 3.03 -10.74 -19.17
CA TYR A 143 2.75 -11.34 -17.87
C TYR A 143 1.85 -10.41 -17.07
N ASN A 144 1.35 -10.86 -15.95
CA ASN A 144 0.53 -10.03 -15.07
C ASN A 144 0.90 -10.23 -13.60
N THR A 145 0.45 -9.31 -12.78
CA THR A 145 0.67 -9.31 -11.33
C THR A 145 -0.61 -9.59 -10.55
N TYR A 146 -1.63 -10.14 -11.19
CA TYR A 146 -2.85 -10.53 -10.52
C TYR A 146 -2.60 -11.71 -9.60
N THR A 147 -3.12 -11.63 -8.37
CA THR A 147 -3.16 -12.80 -7.49
C THR A 147 -4.07 -13.86 -8.12
N PRO A 148 -3.62 -15.10 -8.25
CA PRO A 148 -4.46 -16.16 -8.80
C PRO A 148 -5.77 -16.33 -8.01
N THR A 149 -6.88 -16.52 -8.71
CA THR A 149 -8.18 -16.77 -8.07
C THR A 149 -8.19 -18.15 -7.42
N TYR A 150 -8.42 -18.19 -6.11
CA TYR A 150 -8.65 -19.43 -5.38
C TYR A 150 -10.06 -19.97 -5.66
N MET A 151 -11.08 -19.12 -5.50
CA MET A 151 -12.48 -19.45 -5.79
C MET A 151 -13.28 -18.23 -6.21
N THR A 152 -14.35 -18.44 -6.98
CA THR A 152 -15.38 -17.44 -7.23
C THR A 152 -16.58 -17.72 -6.34
N ILE A 153 -17.03 -16.73 -5.60
CA ILE A 153 -18.23 -16.84 -4.74
C ILE A 153 -19.45 -16.49 -5.59
N PRO A 154 -20.47 -17.37 -5.64
CA PRO A 154 -21.67 -17.12 -6.42
C PRO A 154 -22.42 -15.87 -5.98
N ASP A 155 -23.09 -15.21 -6.90
CA ASP A 155 -24.02 -14.12 -6.61
C ASP A 155 -25.14 -14.56 -5.66
N GLY A 156 -25.66 -13.62 -4.85
CA GLY A 156 -26.72 -13.90 -3.86
C GLY A 156 -26.22 -14.57 -2.57
N THR A 157 -24.90 -14.81 -2.42
CA THR A 157 -24.34 -15.51 -1.27
C THR A 157 -24.29 -14.63 -0.01
N ASP A 158 -24.62 -15.20 1.17
CA ASP A 158 -24.21 -14.64 2.46
C ASP A 158 -22.76 -15.03 2.75
N LEU A 159 -21.87 -14.02 2.76
CA LEU A 159 -20.44 -14.23 2.93
C LEU A 159 -20.10 -14.83 4.31
N THR A 160 -20.85 -14.46 5.36
CA THR A 160 -20.62 -15.02 6.70
C THR A 160 -20.84 -16.51 6.71
N GLN A 161 -21.97 -16.95 6.12
CA GLN A 161 -22.30 -18.39 6.02
C GLN A 161 -21.33 -19.13 5.10
N TYR A 162 -20.92 -18.49 4.00
CA TYR A 162 -19.96 -19.06 3.07
C TYR A 162 -18.62 -19.35 3.76
N PHE A 163 -18.04 -18.38 4.45
CA PHE A 163 -16.77 -18.56 5.14
C PHE A 163 -16.88 -19.48 6.36
N ALA A 164 -17.98 -19.48 7.09
CA ALA A 164 -18.23 -20.40 8.19
C ALA A 164 -18.32 -21.85 7.72
N GLY A 165 -18.95 -22.11 6.57
CA GLY A 165 -19.09 -23.44 5.98
C GLY A 165 -17.90 -23.90 5.12
N LYS A 166 -16.99 -22.99 4.80
CA LYS A 166 -15.82 -23.25 3.96
C LYS A 166 -14.67 -23.77 4.79
N ALA A 167 -14.24 -24.98 4.50
CA ALA A 167 -13.01 -25.53 5.08
C ALA A 167 -11.79 -24.79 4.46
N LEU A 168 -11.36 -23.72 5.12
CA LEU A 168 -10.10 -23.06 4.76
C LEU A 168 -8.92 -23.92 5.20
N PRO A 169 -7.76 -23.86 4.52
CA PRO A 169 -6.54 -24.51 4.98
C PRO A 169 -6.23 -24.13 6.42
N ALA A 170 -5.73 -25.07 7.21
CA ALA A 170 -5.43 -24.83 8.63
C ALA A 170 -4.35 -23.76 8.83
N ASP A 171 -3.44 -23.64 7.87
CA ASP A 171 -2.38 -22.64 7.83
C ASP A 171 -2.06 -22.32 6.38
N SER A 172 -2.39 -21.10 5.94
CA SER A 172 -2.06 -20.60 4.59
C SER A 172 -1.38 -19.22 4.66
N THR A 173 -0.60 -18.98 5.69
CA THR A 173 0.13 -17.72 5.86
C THR A 173 1.08 -17.41 4.71
N SER A 174 1.48 -18.41 3.94
CA SER A 174 2.33 -18.28 2.75
C SER A 174 1.56 -18.05 1.45
N ILE A 175 0.24 -18.28 1.43
CA ILE A 175 -0.59 -18.22 0.23
C ILE A 175 -1.74 -17.25 0.46
N ASP A 176 -1.93 -16.31 -0.46
CA ASP A 176 -3.09 -15.42 -0.47
C ASP A 176 -4.27 -16.15 -1.13
N LEU A 177 -5.31 -16.45 -0.35
CA LEU A 177 -6.54 -17.08 -0.82
C LEU A 177 -7.45 -16.01 -1.45
N CYS A 178 -7.36 -15.87 -2.76
CA CYS A 178 -8.11 -14.87 -3.50
C CYS A 178 -9.51 -15.33 -3.89
N PHE A 179 -10.53 -14.74 -3.30
CA PHE A 179 -11.94 -14.98 -3.61
C PHE A 179 -12.46 -13.88 -4.53
N ASN A 180 -12.94 -14.25 -5.71
CA ASN A 180 -13.60 -13.32 -6.61
C ASN A 180 -15.10 -13.27 -6.30
N LEU A 181 -15.65 -12.07 -6.28
CA LEU A 181 -17.08 -11.81 -6.36
C LEU A 181 -17.48 -11.61 -7.82
N VAL A 182 -18.70 -12.02 -8.17
CA VAL A 182 -19.26 -11.82 -9.50
C VAL A 182 -19.50 -10.33 -9.75
N GLU A 183 -19.21 -9.87 -10.95
CA GLU A 183 -19.43 -8.49 -11.37
C GLU A 183 -20.88 -8.07 -11.20
N GLY A 184 -21.10 -6.90 -10.59
CA GLY A 184 -22.45 -6.39 -10.32
C GLY A 184 -23.28 -7.24 -9.36
N GLY A 185 -22.70 -8.30 -8.80
CA GLY A 185 -23.39 -9.22 -7.90
C GLY A 185 -23.82 -8.56 -6.58
N SER A 186 -24.81 -9.16 -5.94
CA SER A 186 -25.39 -8.72 -4.66
C SER A 186 -25.13 -9.77 -3.60
N TYR A 187 -24.46 -9.36 -2.53
CA TYR A 187 -24.06 -10.23 -1.42
C TYR A 187 -24.60 -9.68 -0.10
N THR A 188 -24.74 -10.54 0.87
CA THR A 188 -25.00 -10.16 2.25
C THR A 188 -23.87 -10.59 3.16
N MET A 189 -23.77 -9.97 4.30
CA MET A 189 -22.86 -10.33 5.37
C MET A 189 -23.62 -10.17 6.68
N SER A 190 -24.00 -11.30 7.30
CA SER A 190 -24.91 -11.33 8.45
C SER A 190 -24.22 -11.39 9.82
N GLY A 191 -22.88 -11.48 9.83
CA GLY A 191 -22.05 -11.53 11.03
C GLY A 191 -20.58 -11.30 10.70
N VAL A 192 -19.70 -11.51 11.66
CA VAL A 192 -18.26 -11.34 11.46
C VAL A 192 -17.68 -12.48 10.62
N ILE A 193 -16.74 -12.14 9.75
CA ILE A 193 -15.91 -13.11 9.03
C ILE A 193 -14.55 -13.16 9.73
N THR A 194 -14.17 -14.37 10.18
CA THR A 194 -12.90 -14.61 10.89
C THR A 194 -12.10 -15.70 10.15
N PRO A 195 -11.21 -15.33 9.21
CA PRO A 195 -10.46 -16.30 8.42
C PRO A 195 -9.35 -17.04 9.20
N GLY A 196 -9.11 -16.66 10.46
CA GLY A 196 -7.98 -17.18 11.23
C GLY A 196 -6.65 -16.70 10.66
N LEU A 197 -5.66 -17.58 10.59
CA LEU A 197 -4.33 -17.27 10.03
C LEU A 197 -4.27 -17.31 8.49
N ASN A 198 -5.42 -17.39 7.81
CA ASN A 198 -5.44 -17.35 6.35
C ASN A 198 -5.38 -15.90 5.84
N LYS A 199 -4.49 -15.64 4.90
CA LYS A 199 -4.50 -14.41 4.11
C LYS A 199 -5.64 -14.45 3.12
N ILE A 200 -6.53 -13.47 3.17
CA ILE A 200 -7.72 -13.41 2.32
C ILE A 200 -7.67 -12.17 1.44
N THR A 201 -7.84 -12.39 0.15
CA THR A 201 -8.22 -11.34 -0.79
C THR A 201 -9.68 -11.56 -1.22
N LEU A 202 -10.55 -10.60 -0.98
CA LEU A 202 -11.90 -10.54 -1.51
C LEU A 202 -11.97 -9.43 -2.55
N ARG A 203 -12.28 -9.76 -3.79
CA ARG A 203 -12.23 -8.77 -4.87
C ARG A 203 -13.28 -8.99 -5.97
N CYS A 204 -13.50 -7.92 -6.74
CA CYS A 204 -14.01 -8.00 -8.09
C CYS A 204 -12.91 -7.60 -9.09
N THR A 205 -12.83 -8.30 -10.21
CA THR A 205 -11.85 -7.97 -11.28
C THR A 205 -12.28 -6.75 -12.09
N ASN A 206 -13.58 -6.50 -12.21
CA ASN A 206 -14.12 -5.35 -12.94
C ASN A 206 -14.40 -4.16 -12.00
N LYS A 207 -13.53 -3.15 -12.02
CA LYS A 207 -13.68 -1.94 -11.21
C LYS A 207 -14.88 -1.06 -11.60
N ASN A 208 -15.42 -1.23 -12.81
CA ASN A 208 -16.52 -0.42 -13.33
C ASN A 208 -17.89 -1.06 -13.04
N ASN A 209 -17.95 -2.34 -12.70
CA ASN A 209 -19.17 -3.05 -12.34
C ASN A 209 -18.97 -3.81 -11.03
N ARG A 210 -18.81 -3.04 -9.93
CA ARG A 210 -18.49 -3.58 -8.62
C ARG A 210 -19.69 -4.30 -8.00
N PRO A 211 -19.49 -5.45 -7.34
CA PRO A 211 -20.50 -6.08 -6.52
C PRO A 211 -20.81 -5.23 -5.28
N THR A 212 -22.00 -5.42 -4.73
CA THR A 212 -22.42 -4.79 -3.48
C THR A 212 -22.51 -5.86 -2.39
N VAL A 213 -21.89 -5.59 -1.23
CA VAL A 213 -21.98 -6.40 -0.02
C VAL A 213 -22.73 -5.62 1.05
N LYS A 214 -23.95 -6.07 1.38
CA LYS A 214 -24.79 -5.43 2.39
C LYS A 214 -24.60 -6.08 3.74
N PHE A 215 -24.22 -5.29 4.74
CA PHE A 215 -24.06 -5.73 6.12
C PHE A 215 -25.39 -5.72 6.85
N THR A 216 -25.60 -6.74 7.67
CA THR A 216 -26.74 -6.85 8.58
C THR A 216 -26.25 -7.31 9.95
N GLY A 217 -26.98 -6.97 11.00
CA GLY A 217 -26.65 -7.41 12.36
C GLY A 217 -25.28 -6.91 12.84
N ASN A 218 -24.38 -7.82 13.14
CA ASN A 218 -23.04 -7.53 13.67
C ASN A 218 -21.96 -7.91 12.66
N ALA A 219 -22.10 -7.44 11.42
CA ALA A 219 -21.21 -7.80 10.33
C ALA A 219 -19.92 -6.97 10.35
N GLY A 220 -18.78 -7.60 10.08
CA GLY A 220 -17.45 -7.00 10.03
C GLY A 220 -16.38 -8.04 9.74
N PHE A 221 -15.15 -7.60 9.51
CA PHE A 221 -14.00 -8.47 9.29
C PHE A 221 -13.14 -8.54 10.54
N VAL A 222 -12.68 -9.75 10.87
CA VAL A 222 -11.74 -9.99 11.98
C VAL A 222 -10.44 -10.52 11.42
N MET A 223 -9.31 -9.93 11.82
CA MET A 223 -7.98 -10.24 11.29
C MET A 223 -7.08 -10.91 12.32
N ASP A 224 -6.39 -11.97 11.89
CA ASP A 224 -5.17 -12.52 12.46
C ASP A 224 -4.06 -12.66 11.40
N ALA A 225 -4.40 -12.42 10.13
CA ALA A 225 -3.53 -12.45 8.96
C ALA A 225 -3.91 -11.34 7.97
N GLY A 226 -3.30 -11.32 6.79
CA GLY A 226 -3.57 -10.33 5.75
C GLY A 226 -5.01 -10.33 5.26
N LEU A 227 -5.55 -9.13 5.04
CA LEU A 227 -6.85 -8.91 4.46
C LEU A 227 -6.77 -7.88 3.33
N THR A 228 -7.11 -8.29 2.13
CA THR A 228 -7.25 -7.39 0.97
C THR A 228 -8.71 -7.32 0.54
N LEU A 229 -9.28 -6.12 0.47
CA LEU A 229 -10.62 -5.83 -0.05
C LEU A 229 -10.46 -4.94 -1.28
N LYS A 230 -11.00 -5.37 -2.44
CA LYS A 230 -10.73 -4.65 -3.68
C LYS A 230 -11.91 -4.60 -4.64
N ASN A 231 -12.20 -3.40 -5.18
CA ASN A 231 -13.26 -3.15 -6.16
C ASN A 231 -14.64 -3.64 -5.68
N ILE A 232 -15.03 -3.32 -4.46
CA ILE A 232 -16.29 -3.73 -3.84
C ILE A 232 -17.00 -2.50 -3.30
N ASN A 233 -18.33 -2.49 -3.40
CA ASN A 233 -19.20 -1.56 -2.69
C ASN A 233 -19.68 -2.26 -1.41
N PHE A 234 -19.37 -1.69 -0.25
CA PHE A 234 -19.88 -2.14 1.04
C PHE A 234 -20.96 -1.16 1.53
N ASP A 235 -22.12 -1.66 1.90
CA ASP A 235 -23.11 -0.92 2.66
C ASP A 235 -23.13 -1.51 4.07
N CYS A 236 -22.50 -0.81 5.01
CA CYS A 236 -22.41 -1.26 6.40
C CYS A 236 -23.74 -1.13 7.15
N GLY A 237 -24.71 -0.41 6.59
CA GLY A 237 -26.09 -0.34 7.07
C GLY A 237 -26.15 0.04 8.55
N THR A 238 -26.76 -0.82 9.35
CA THR A 238 -26.89 -0.66 10.81
C THR A 238 -25.96 -1.60 11.58
N SER A 239 -24.88 -2.09 10.96
CA SER A 239 -23.94 -2.96 11.64
C SER A 239 -23.33 -2.29 12.87
N THR A 240 -23.34 -3.01 13.99
CA THR A 240 -22.74 -2.55 15.26
C THR A 240 -21.28 -2.98 15.41
N ALA A 241 -20.76 -3.81 14.51
CA ALA A 241 -19.34 -4.17 14.49
C ALA A 241 -18.48 -3.06 13.87
N SER A 242 -17.20 -3.10 14.16
CA SER A 242 -16.21 -2.35 13.42
C SER A 242 -16.08 -2.92 12.00
N PHE A 243 -15.77 -2.08 11.01
CA PHE A 243 -15.57 -2.56 9.64
C PHE A 243 -14.46 -3.61 9.57
N VAL A 244 -13.30 -3.32 10.19
CA VAL A 244 -12.23 -4.30 10.42
C VAL A 244 -11.81 -4.25 11.88
N SER A 245 -11.65 -5.40 12.53
CA SER A 245 -11.11 -5.50 13.89
C SER A 245 -10.06 -6.59 14.02
N MET A 246 -9.20 -6.47 15.01
CA MET A 246 -8.32 -7.56 15.42
C MET A 246 -9.13 -8.62 16.17
N ASN A 247 -8.66 -9.85 16.15
CA ASN A 247 -9.30 -10.94 16.88
C ASN A 247 -9.24 -10.67 18.40
N ALA A 248 -10.34 -10.88 19.10
CA ALA A 248 -10.42 -10.77 20.56
C ALA A 248 -9.47 -11.74 21.27
N THR A 249 -9.15 -12.86 20.63
CA THR A 249 -8.15 -13.84 21.07
C THR A 249 -7.18 -14.06 19.90
N PRO A 250 -6.14 -13.22 19.77
CA PRO A 250 -5.24 -13.27 18.63
C PRO A 250 -4.56 -14.63 18.46
N LEU A 251 -4.58 -15.13 17.23
CA LEU A 251 -3.91 -16.36 16.83
C LEU A 251 -2.44 -16.12 16.41
N ILE A 252 -2.05 -14.84 16.29
CA ILE A 252 -0.72 -14.40 15.87
C ILE A 252 0.33 -14.92 16.86
N THR A 253 1.35 -15.61 16.36
CA THR A 253 2.45 -16.16 17.16
C THR A 253 3.68 -15.28 17.22
N ASN A 254 3.82 -14.36 16.26
CA ASN A 254 4.93 -13.41 16.22
C ASN A 254 4.73 -12.31 17.28
N ILE A 255 5.69 -12.14 18.17
CA ILE A 255 5.63 -11.18 19.29
C ILE A 255 6.84 -10.25 19.24
N ILE A 256 6.59 -8.95 19.23
CA ILE A 256 7.63 -7.92 19.30
C ILE A 256 7.32 -6.98 20.48
N GLY A 257 8.28 -6.82 21.39
CA GLY A 257 8.12 -5.92 22.53
C GLY A 257 6.91 -6.24 23.44
N GLY A 258 6.50 -7.51 23.49
CA GLY A 258 5.34 -7.98 24.24
C GLY A 258 3.99 -7.70 23.60
N ASN A 259 3.99 -7.32 22.31
CA ASN A 259 2.78 -7.14 21.52
C ASN A 259 2.75 -8.15 20.35
N TYR A 260 1.57 -8.62 19.99
CA TYR A 260 1.37 -9.38 18.76
C TYR A 260 1.81 -8.54 17.55
N PHE A 261 2.49 -9.17 16.60
CA PHE A 261 2.98 -8.49 15.41
C PHE A 261 2.36 -9.11 14.16
N LEU A 262 1.39 -8.39 13.60
CA LEU A 262 0.75 -8.74 12.34
C LEU A 262 1.57 -8.14 11.19
N GLN A 263 2.41 -8.97 10.55
CA GLN A 263 3.27 -8.57 9.43
C GLN A 263 2.48 -8.40 8.13
N ASP A 264 1.39 -9.13 7.99
CA ASP A 264 0.56 -9.07 6.80
C ASP A 264 -0.26 -7.78 6.77
N LYS A 265 -0.46 -7.25 5.58
CA LYS A 265 -1.15 -5.96 5.40
C LYS A 265 -2.68 -6.07 5.50
N LEU A 266 -3.29 -5.02 6.02
CA LEU A 266 -4.67 -4.65 5.69
C LEU A 266 -4.62 -3.74 4.47
N ASN A 267 -5.25 -4.15 3.37
CA ASN A 267 -5.22 -3.44 2.11
C ASN A 267 -6.64 -3.25 1.57
N ILE A 268 -7.11 -2.01 1.54
CA ILE A 268 -8.45 -1.64 1.06
C ILE A 268 -8.25 -0.75 -0.16
N GLN A 269 -8.66 -1.25 -1.33
CA GLN A 269 -8.39 -0.59 -2.59
C GLN A 269 -9.65 -0.45 -3.44
N SER A 270 -9.87 0.74 -3.95
CA SER A 270 -10.95 1.01 -4.92
C SER A 270 -12.32 0.55 -4.43
N CYS A 271 -12.59 0.69 -3.14
CA CYS A 271 -13.86 0.36 -2.51
C CYS A 271 -14.69 1.62 -2.21
N ASN A 272 -16.00 1.49 -2.33
CA ASN A 272 -16.94 2.42 -1.69
C ASN A 272 -17.45 1.75 -0.42
N ILE A 273 -17.37 2.43 0.72
CA ILE A 273 -17.71 1.87 2.02
C ILE A 273 -18.67 2.85 2.69
N ASP A 274 -19.96 2.55 2.60
CA ASP A 274 -21.03 3.42 3.08
C ASP A 274 -21.50 3.00 4.46
N ASN A 275 -21.95 3.97 5.24
CA ASN A 275 -22.66 3.79 6.51
C ASN A 275 -21.79 3.11 7.59
N VAL A 276 -20.52 3.48 7.72
CA VAL A 276 -19.65 2.98 8.80
C VAL A 276 -20.09 3.59 10.13
N GLY A 277 -20.85 2.84 10.91
CA GLY A 277 -21.45 3.30 12.17
C GLY A 277 -20.57 3.07 13.41
N ASN A 278 -19.46 2.35 13.30
CA ASN A 278 -18.53 2.05 14.38
C ASN A 278 -17.07 2.35 13.92
N TYR A 279 -16.04 1.81 14.58
CA TYR A 279 -14.66 2.00 14.17
C TYR A 279 -14.41 1.47 12.76
N PHE A 280 -13.62 2.18 11.99
CA PHE A 280 -13.18 1.69 10.67
C PHE A 280 -12.10 0.62 10.82
N VAL A 281 -11.10 0.85 11.70
CA VAL A 281 -10.13 -0.17 12.12
C VAL A 281 -10.01 -0.14 13.63
N TYR A 282 -10.08 -1.31 14.26
CA TYR A 282 -10.13 -1.45 15.71
C TYR A 282 -9.19 -2.53 16.24
N ASP A 283 -8.37 -2.21 17.23
CA ASP A 283 -7.49 -3.17 17.90
C ASP A 283 -8.22 -4.20 18.78
N ASN A 284 -9.54 -4.03 18.95
CA ASN A 284 -10.37 -4.89 19.79
C ASN A 284 -9.80 -5.11 21.20
N LYS A 285 -9.22 -4.06 21.76
CA LYS A 285 -8.54 -4.06 23.06
C LYS A 285 -7.32 -4.99 23.15
N GLN A 286 -6.76 -5.41 22.02
CA GLN A 286 -5.56 -6.25 21.95
C GLN A 286 -4.30 -5.41 21.80
N LYS A 287 -3.18 -5.97 22.27
CA LYS A 287 -1.86 -5.38 22.11
C LYS A 287 -1.29 -5.86 20.78
N VAL A 288 -1.65 -5.22 19.68
CA VAL A 288 -1.26 -5.64 18.34
C VAL A 288 -0.53 -4.51 17.59
N TYR A 289 0.60 -4.83 16.98
CA TYR A 289 1.23 -4.00 15.96
C TYR A 289 0.81 -4.52 14.59
N VAL A 290 0.15 -3.68 13.82
CA VAL A 290 -0.15 -3.95 12.42
C VAL A 290 0.93 -3.30 11.57
N GLU A 291 1.67 -4.09 10.80
CA GLU A 291 2.80 -3.55 10.03
C GLU A 291 2.35 -2.54 8.99
N ASN A 292 1.33 -2.90 8.20
CA ASN A 292 0.85 -2.03 7.12
C ASN A 292 -0.68 -1.98 7.06
N VAL A 293 -1.22 -0.77 7.04
CA VAL A 293 -2.61 -0.48 6.69
C VAL A 293 -2.65 0.49 5.53
N VAL A 294 -3.25 0.07 4.44
CA VAL A 294 -3.35 0.84 3.20
C VAL A 294 -4.82 1.04 2.84
N VAL A 295 -5.23 2.29 2.66
CA VAL A 295 -6.53 2.68 2.10
C VAL A 295 -6.25 3.53 0.86
N ASN A 296 -6.53 3.00 -0.31
CA ASN A 296 -6.21 3.66 -1.55
C ASN A 296 -7.39 3.68 -2.51
N ASN A 297 -7.65 4.83 -3.11
CA ASN A 297 -8.72 5.04 -4.09
C ASN A 297 -10.11 4.63 -3.56
N CYS A 298 -10.41 4.94 -2.29
CA CYS A 298 -11.65 4.58 -1.62
C CYS A 298 -12.54 5.81 -1.37
N ILE A 299 -13.85 5.57 -1.26
CA ILE A 299 -14.79 6.50 -0.64
C ILE A 299 -15.27 5.84 0.65
N VAL A 300 -15.14 6.52 1.78
CA VAL A 300 -15.56 6.03 3.10
C VAL A 300 -16.52 7.03 3.71
N HIS A 301 -17.77 6.61 3.84
CA HIS A 301 -18.83 7.36 4.50
C HIS A 301 -18.96 6.90 5.95
N LEU A 302 -18.72 7.81 6.87
CA LEU A 302 -18.75 7.60 8.30
C LEU A 302 -20.10 8.11 8.86
N THR A 303 -20.80 7.25 9.58
CA THR A 303 -22.10 7.56 10.21
C THR A 303 -22.11 7.04 11.65
N PRO A 304 -21.25 7.57 12.55
CA PRO A 304 -21.13 7.04 13.90
C PRO A 304 -22.49 7.06 14.63
N ALA A 305 -22.84 5.91 15.22
CA ALA A 305 -24.09 5.73 15.96
C ALA A 305 -24.03 6.29 17.39
N ALA A 306 -22.85 6.65 17.85
CA ALA A 306 -22.54 7.28 19.14
C ALA A 306 -21.21 8.04 19.02
N VAL A 307 -20.86 8.85 20.02
CA VAL A 307 -19.52 9.44 20.09
C VAL A 307 -18.49 8.33 20.25
N LEU A 308 -17.63 8.14 19.24
CA LEU A 308 -16.62 7.10 19.19
C LEU A 308 -15.21 7.67 19.43
N ASP A 309 -14.29 6.81 19.89
CA ASP A 309 -12.93 7.28 20.21
C ASP A 309 -12.11 7.63 18.97
N ALA A 310 -12.10 6.79 17.94
CA ALA A 310 -11.36 7.11 16.71
C ALA A 310 -11.87 6.34 15.49
N VAL A 311 -11.64 6.86 14.28
CA VAL A 311 -11.85 6.12 13.03
C VAL A 311 -10.90 4.92 12.96
N PHE A 312 -9.59 5.17 13.19
CA PHE A 312 -8.56 4.13 13.39
C PHE A 312 -8.21 4.07 14.88
N TYR A 313 -8.76 3.10 15.60
CA TYR A 313 -8.65 3.03 17.06
C TYR A 313 -7.77 1.87 17.52
N LEU A 314 -6.51 2.17 17.90
CA LEU A 314 -5.52 1.21 18.35
C LEU A 314 -4.90 1.62 19.72
N ASN A 315 -5.72 2.01 20.66
CA ASN A 315 -5.27 2.63 21.91
C ASN A 315 -5.01 1.64 23.05
N LYS A 316 -5.39 0.37 22.96
CA LYS A 316 -5.21 -0.58 24.07
C LYS A 316 -3.75 -0.99 24.30
N GLY A 317 -2.95 -0.95 23.30
CA GLY A 317 -1.54 -1.34 23.28
C GLY A 317 -1.04 -1.48 21.85
N GLY A 318 -1.97 -1.33 20.91
CA GLY A 318 -1.72 -1.46 19.48
C GLY A 318 -1.11 -0.21 18.84
N ASN A 319 -0.64 -0.42 17.64
CA ASN A 319 -0.16 0.64 16.76
C ASN A 319 -0.21 0.14 15.31
N ILE A 320 -0.41 1.06 14.36
CA ILE A 320 -0.14 0.81 12.95
C ILE A 320 1.26 1.36 12.68
N LEU A 321 2.18 0.51 12.20
CA LEU A 321 3.55 0.94 11.92
C LEU A 321 3.64 1.73 10.61
N SER A 322 2.81 1.39 9.62
CA SER A 322 2.69 2.14 8.38
C SER A 322 1.21 2.32 8.04
N LEU A 323 0.67 3.52 8.30
CA LEU A 323 -0.66 3.92 7.87
C LEU A 323 -0.56 4.77 6.62
N THR A 324 -1.18 4.33 5.53
CA THR A 324 -1.22 5.06 4.26
C THR A 324 -2.67 5.23 3.80
N VAL A 325 -3.11 6.47 3.66
CA VAL A 325 -4.41 6.83 3.07
C VAL A 325 -4.12 7.72 1.87
N THR A 326 -4.45 7.24 0.68
CA THR A 326 -4.14 7.95 -0.56
C THR A 326 -5.29 7.90 -1.55
N ASN A 327 -5.42 8.94 -2.37
CA ASN A 327 -6.42 9.02 -3.44
C ASN A 327 -7.84 8.69 -2.95
N SER A 328 -8.17 9.09 -1.73
CA SER A 328 -9.37 8.63 -1.05
C SER A 328 -10.17 9.78 -0.46
N THR A 329 -11.46 9.56 -0.36
CA THR A 329 -12.37 10.50 0.30
C THR A 329 -12.94 9.87 1.57
N PHE A 330 -12.81 10.57 2.69
CA PHE A 330 -13.51 10.27 3.93
C PHE A 330 -14.45 11.41 4.23
N TYR A 331 -15.72 11.10 4.46
CA TYR A 331 -16.68 12.11 4.88
C TYR A 331 -17.61 11.59 5.97
N GLU A 332 -18.01 12.47 6.84
CA GLU A 332 -18.83 12.13 8.00
C GLU A 332 -20.17 12.87 7.95
N THR A 333 -21.24 12.15 8.22
CA THR A 333 -22.58 12.69 8.37
C THR A 333 -23.24 12.09 9.61
N GLY A 334 -24.29 12.74 10.12
CA GLY A 334 -25.02 12.25 11.28
C GLY A 334 -24.89 13.16 12.49
N SER A 335 -25.39 12.68 13.64
CA SER A 335 -25.50 13.47 14.88
C SER A 335 -24.36 13.23 15.86
N PHE A 336 -23.54 12.26 15.62
CA PHE A 336 -22.40 11.90 16.47
C PHE A 336 -21.10 12.03 15.69
N ASP A 337 -19.96 12.01 16.39
CA ASP A 337 -18.65 12.33 15.83
C ASP A 337 -17.60 11.39 16.42
N TYR A 338 -16.45 11.28 15.74
CA TYR A 338 -15.26 10.65 16.28
C TYR A 338 -14.40 11.67 17.01
N LYS A 339 -13.87 11.27 18.20
CA LYS A 339 -12.90 12.13 18.93
C LYS A 339 -11.59 12.30 18.18
N TYR A 340 -11.15 11.26 17.44
CA TYR A 340 -9.91 11.28 16.67
C TYR A 340 -10.07 10.57 15.32
N PHE A 341 -9.32 11.00 14.33
CA PHE A 341 -9.18 10.20 13.11
C PHE A 341 -8.28 8.99 13.35
N TYR A 342 -7.12 9.18 13.99
CA TYR A 342 -6.25 8.08 14.40
C TYR A 342 -5.81 8.22 15.84
N GLN A 343 -5.99 7.15 16.61
CA GLN A 343 -5.49 7.04 17.98
C GLN A 343 -4.71 5.75 18.16
N THR A 344 -3.48 5.87 18.70
CA THR A 344 -2.60 4.74 19.00
C THR A 344 -2.13 4.78 20.46
N SER A 345 -1.75 3.62 21.00
CA SER A 345 -1.18 3.52 22.35
C SER A 345 0.21 4.16 22.49
N GLY A 346 0.92 4.36 21.37
CA GLY A 346 2.29 4.86 21.35
C GLY A 346 3.34 3.90 21.93
N ARG A 347 3.00 2.64 22.19
CA ARG A 347 3.95 1.66 22.76
C ARG A 347 5.12 1.37 21.84
N ALA A 348 4.93 1.42 20.52
CA ALA A 348 5.99 1.20 19.54
C ALA A 348 7.14 2.23 19.62
N LYS A 349 6.93 3.39 20.24
CA LYS A 349 7.98 4.41 20.43
C LYS A 349 9.22 3.90 21.15
N ASN A 350 9.06 2.89 22.01
CA ASN A 350 10.14 2.33 22.82
C ASN A 350 10.91 1.20 22.10
N ILE A 351 10.55 0.90 20.85
CA ILE A 351 11.16 -0.16 20.06
C ILE A 351 11.95 0.50 18.94
N ASN A 352 13.23 0.77 19.17
CA ASN A 352 14.07 1.62 18.33
C ASN A 352 14.26 1.13 16.89
N TYR A 353 14.08 -0.17 16.63
CA TYR A 353 14.20 -0.74 15.30
C TYR A 353 12.86 -0.74 14.51
N LEU A 354 11.76 -0.36 15.14
CA LEU A 354 10.49 -0.17 14.44
C LEU A 354 10.33 1.29 14.04
N SER A 355 10.07 1.51 12.75
CA SER A 355 9.67 2.82 12.25
C SER A 355 8.15 2.94 12.22
N ASN A 356 7.66 4.14 12.49
CA ASN A 356 6.25 4.48 12.36
C ASN A 356 6.11 5.51 11.25
N THR A 357 5.27 5.20 10.26
CA THR A 357 5.01 6.11 9.14
C THR A 357 3.51 6.35 9.05
N THR A 358 3.11 7.61 8.99
CA THR A 358 1.72 7.98 8.72
C THR A 358 1.70 8.89 7.51
N THR A 359 1.01 8.46 6.46
CA THR A 359 0.95 9.18 5.18
C THR A 359 -0.50 9.42 4.79
N TYR A 360 -0.83 10.68 4.55
CA TYR A 360 -2.05 11.11 3.89
C TYR A 360 -1.65 11.86 2.63
N ALA A 361 -2.13 11.41 1.46
CA ALA A 361 -1.82 12.09 0.20
C ALA A 361 -2.98 12.05 -0.79
N ASN A 362 -3.12 13.11 -1.56
CA ASN A 362 -4.13 13.22 -2.62
C ASN A 362 -5.52 12.77 -2.13
N SER A 363 -5.93 13.24 -0.97
CA SER A 363 -7.16 12.78 -0.32
C SER A 363 -8.02 13.94 0.15
N THR A 364 -9.33 13.69 0.18
CA THR A 364 -10.33 14.66 0.64
C THR A 364 -10.96 14.17 1.92
N PHE A 365 -10.95 15.01 2.95
CA PHE A 365 -11.62 14.75 4.23
C PHE A 365 -12.66 15.85 4.46
N TYR A 366 -13.90 15.46 4.63
CA TYR A 366 -15.00 16.39 4.81
C TYR A 366 -15.79 16.09 6.07
N ASN A 367 -15.88 17.07 6.97
CA ASN A 367 -16.63 16.99 8.22
C ASN A 367 -16.15 15.89 9.20
N VAL A 368 -15.01 15.27 8.96
CA VAL A 368 -14.47 14.17 9.78
C VAL A 368 -13.86 14.73 11.06
N CYS A 369 -14.28 14.19 12.21
CA CYS A 369 -13.89 14.69 13.53
C CYS A 369 -14.21 16.19 13.71
N ASN A 370 -15.36 16.63 13.26
CA ASN A 370 -15.76 18.04 13.23
C ASN A 370 -15.82 18.69 14.64
N ASN A 371 -16.12 17.91 15.69
CA ASN A 371 -16.01 18.33 17.10
C ASN A 371 -14.84 17.64 17.82
N GLY A 372 -14.00 16.92 17.09
CA GLY A 372 -12.89 16.11 17.60
C GLY A 372 -11.53 16.70 17.32
N GLN A 373 -10.55 15.84 17.21
CA GLN A 373 -9.15 16.15 16.93
C GLN A 373 -8.61 15.19 15.86
N TRP A 374 -7.64 15.65 15.05
CA TRP A 374 -7.11 14.80 14.00
C TRP A 374 -6.37 13.56 14.50
N GLY A 375 -5.61 13.67 15.56
CA GLY A 375 -4.87 12.52 16.07
C GLY A 375 -4.53 12.57 17.55
N ASN A 376 -4.33 11.37 18.14
CA ASN A 376 -3.74 11.18 19.46
C ASN A 376 -2.75 10.00 19.40
N TYR A 377 -1.48 10.32 19.40
CA TYR A 377 -0.41 9.36 19.13
C TYR A 377 0.39 9.00 20.39
N ASN A 378 -0.08 9.36 21.59
CA ASN A 378 0.58 9.07 22.86
C ASN A 378 2.10 9.34 22.86
N GLY A 379 2.50 10.45 22.26
CA GLY A 379 3.90 10.87 22.19
C GLY A 379 4.71 10.27 21.02
N MET A 380 4.13 9.46 20.15
CA MET A 380 4.82 8.96 18.95
C MET A 380 5.35 10.10 18.08
N ALA A 381 4.61 11.18 17.93
CA ALA A 381 4.99 12.33 17.11
C ALA A 381 6.32 13.00 17.51
N GLY A 382 6.83 12.77 18.69
CA GLY A 382 8.11 13.32 19.13
C GLY A 382 9.30 12.40 18.94
N GLN A 383 9.13 11.22 18.31
CA GLN A 383 10.16 10.21 18.20
C GLN A 383 10.92 10.32 16.89
N SER A 384 12.23 10.06 16.92
CA SER A 384 13.10 10.11 15.73
C SER A 384 12.80 9.01 14.70
N ASN A 385 12.14 7.94 15.11
CA ASN A 385 11.71 6.83 14.26
C ASN A 385 10.26 6.96 13.77
N SER A 386 9.66 8.14 13.91
CA SER A 386 8.29 8.41 13.44
C SER A 386 8.31 9.41 12.31
N TYR A 387 7.70 9.06 11.19
CA TYR A 387 7.65 9.82 9.96
C TYR A 387 6.21 10.23 9.66
N TRP A 388 6.00 11.49 9.31
CA TRP A 388 4.69 12.12 9.17
C TRP A 388 4.61 12.83 7.84
N ASN A 389 3.81 12.31 6.91
CA ASN A 389 3.71 12.84 5.56
C ASN A 389 2.25 13.23 5.28
N MET A 390 2.05 14.46 4.84
CA MET A 390 0.75 14.99 4.49
C MET A 390 0.90 15.87 3.25
N ALA A 391 0.40 15.42 2.12
CA ALA A 391 0.59 16.10 0.86
C ALA A 391 -0.69 16.12 0.02
N GLU A 392 -0.97 17.29 -0.56
CA GLU A 392 -2.02 17.44 -1.57
C GLU A 392 -3.39 16.96 -1.06
N CYS A 393 -3.69 17.24 0.22
CA CYS A 393 -4.94 16.87 0.87
C CYS A 393 -5.84 18.08 1.11
N ILE A 394 -7.16 17.85 1.09
CA ILE A 394 -8.15 18.84 1.52
C ILE A 394 -8.80 18.34 2.81
N PHE A 395 -8.69 19.15 3.86
CA PHE A 395 -9.35 18.97 5.14
C PHE A 395 -10.40 20.07 5.30
N ALA A 396 -11.65 19.74 4.99
CA ALA A 396 -12.75 20.67 5.10
C ALA A 396 -13.60 20.35 6.33
N TYR A 397 -13.66 21.29 7.26
CA TYR A 397 -14.41 21.18 8.53
C TYR A 397 -13.97 20.02 9.41
N CYS A 398 -12.67 19.71 9.39
CA CYS A 398 -12.06 18.66 10.20
C CYS A 398 -11.32 19.24 11.38
N SER A 399 -11.39 18.59 12.56
CA SER A 399 -10.55 18.90 13.73
C SER A 399 -10.43 20.42 14.05
N PRO A 400 -11.40 21.04 14.74
CA PRO A 400 -11.42 22.49 14.97
C PRO A 400 -10.22 23.03 15.76
N SER A 401 -9.41 22.17 16.38
CA SER A 401 -8.15 22.54 17.04
C SER A 401 -6.93 22.50 16.10
N GLY A 402 -7.15 22.41 14.78
CA GLY A 402 -6.14 22.41 13.73
C GLY A 402 -5.66 21.01 13.35
N VAL A 403 -5.80 20.64 12.07
CA VAL A 403 -5.38 19.35 11.55
C VAL A 403 -3.86 19.17 11.62
N ALA A 404 -3.08 20.09 11.08
CA ALA A 404 -1.61 20.02 11.08
C ALA A 404 -1.05 19.94 12.51
N ARG A 405 -1.60 20.72 13.44
CA ARG A 405 -1.25 20.64 14.86
C ARG A 405 -1.50 19.26 15.43
N ARG A 406 -2.66 18.68 15.16
CA ARG A 406 -3.06 17.39 15.73
C ARG A 406 -2.47 16.21 14.98
N PHE A 407 -2.09 16.37 13.74
CA PHE A 407 -1.28 15.42 12.99
C PHE A 407 0.06 15.17 13.67
N LEU A 408 0.67 16.21 14.22
CA LEU A 408 1.92 16.11 14.98
C LEU A 408 1.70 16.05 16.52
N ALA A 409 0.47 15.87 17.00
CA ALA A 409 0.13 15.88 18.41
C ALA A 409 0.68 17.10 19.17
N GLY A 410 0.64 18.28 18.53
CA GLY A 410 1.15 19.53 19.09
C GLY A 410 2.67 19.70 19.06
N ARG A 411 3.41 18.87 18.36
CA ARG A 411 4.87 18.94 18.20
C ARG A 411 5.25 19.79 17.00
N ALA A 412 5.40 21.10 17.17
CA ALA A 412 5.88 22.00 16.12
C ALA A 412 7.31 21.63 15.69
N ASN A 413 7.65 21.92 14.44
CA ASN A 413 8.97 21.72 13.85
C ASN A 413 9.47 20.26 13.94
N GLN A 414 8.57 19.29 13.75
CA GLN A 414 8.91 17.88 13.70
C GLN A 414 9.84 17.62 12.50
N LYS A 415 11.08 17.22 12.75
CA LYS A 415 12.10 17.01 11.68
C LYS A 415 11.76 15.92 10.69
N THR A 416 10.92 14.96 11.10
CA THR A 416 10.49 13.82 10.26
C THR A 416 9.13 14.06 9.61
N ALA A 417 8.60 15.26 9.70
CA ALA A 417 7.34 15.65 9.07
C ALA A 417 7.58 16.31 7.71
N THR A 418 6.76 15.96 6.74
CA THR A 418 6.71 16.59 5.43
C THR A 418 5.28 17.03 5.12
N PHE A 419 5.14 18.24 4.59
CA PHE A 419 3.86 18.80 4.17
C PHE A 419 4.00 19.39 2.78
N LYS A 420 2.92 19.34 1.99
CA LYS A 420 2.91 19.95 0.65
C LYS A 420 1.48 20.20 0.19
N ASN A 421 1.18 21.42 -0.22
CA ASN A 421 -0.05 21.82 -0.92
C ASN A 421 -1.35 21.35 -0.24
N ASN A 422 -1.43 21.38 1.09
CA ASN A 422 -2.63 21.03 1.81
C ASN A 422 -3.59 22.21 1.95
N THR A 423 -4.89 21.93 2.03
CA THR A 423 -5.92 22.92 2.38
C THR A 423 -6.51 22.54 3.74
N TYR A 424 -6.52 23.49 4.69
CA TYR A 424 -7.07 23.33 6.03
C TYR A 424 -8.22 24.31 6.24
N MET A 425 -9.45 23.90 5.88
CA MET A 425 -10.64 24.76 5.88
C MET A 425 -11.51 24.47 7.09
N GLN A 426 -11.91 25.53 7.79
CA GLN A 426 -12.77 25.48 8.97
C GLN A 426 -14.03 26.32 8.79
N LYS A 427 -15.04 26.05 9.62
CA LYS A 427 -16.27 26.82 9.69
C LYS A 427 -16.03 28.03 10.60
N GLY A 428 -16.09 29.22 10.03
CA GLY A 428 -16.01 30.49 10.75
C GLY A 428 -17.39 31.05 11.12
N THR A 429 -17.42 32.12 11.91
CA THR A 429 -18.66 32.82 12.31
C THR A 429 -19.33 33.45 11.09
N ASP A 430 -18.55 34.03 10.19
CA ASP A 430 -19.02 34.79 9.04
C ASP A 430 -18.62 34.12 7.70
N GLY A 431 -18.51 32.78 7.70
CA GLY A 431 -18.15 32.00 6.52
C GLY A 431 -16.99 31.04 6.74
N VAL A 432 -16.19 30.79 5.70
CA VAL A 432 -15.04 29.88 5.75
C VAL A 432 -13.82 30.61 6.30
N ILE A 433 -13.12 29.97 7.22
CA ILE A 433 -11.79 30.38 7.67
C ILE A 433 -10.78 29.29 7.33
N PHE A 434 -9.50 29.66 7.28
CA PHE A 434 -8.42 28.72 7.09
C PHE A 434 -7.56 28.66 8.36
N ASP A 435 -7.19 27.44 8.77
CA ASP A 435 -6.24 27.28 9.86
C ASP A 435 -4.95 28.04 9.54
N ASP A 436 -4.30 28.58 10.56
CA ASP A 436 -2.92 29.03 10.46
C ASP A 436 -1.97 27.88 10.85
N PRO A 437 -1.51 27.08 9.87
CA PRO A 437 -0.67 25.93 10.17
C PRO A 437 0.80 26.27 10.35
N THR A 438 1.21 27.53 10.15
CA THR A 438 2.61 27.97 10.03
C THR A 438 3.52 27.56 11.19
N ARG A 439 2.95 27.28 12.34
CA ARG A 439 3.68 26.73 13.49
C ARG A 439 4.00 25.25 13.36
N TYR A 440 3.25 24.50 12.56
CA TYR A 440 3.32 23.02 12.42
C TYR A 440 3.64 22.62 10.99
N ASP A 441 2.84 23.07 10.02
CA ASP A 441 3.16 23.04 8.60
C ASP A 441 3.80 24.38 8.24
N ASN A 442 5.11 24.44 8.31
CA ASN A 442 5.89 25.66 8.05
C ASN A 442 6.45 25.72 6.63
N THR A 443 5.90 24.93 5.71
CA THR A 443 6.39 24.90 4.32
C THR A 443 5.98 26.13 3.52
N GLY A 444 4.89 26.82 3.92
CA GLY A 444 4.30 27.91 3.16
C GLY A 444 3.64 27.48 1.85
N THR A 445 3.38 26.19 1.69
CA THR A 445 2.73 25.61 0.50
C THR A 445 1.25 25.36 0.70
N ASP A 446 0.71 25.63 1.89
CA ASP A 446 -0.71 25.48 2.21
C ASP A 446 -1.59 26.39 1.33
N ILE A 447 -2.70 25.84 0.85
CA ILE A 447 -3.64 26.53 -0.03
C ILE A 447 -4.79 27.09 0.81
N LYS A 448 -4.86 28.42 0.94
CA LYS A 448 -5.87 29.15 1.72
C LYS A 448 -7.03 29.63 0.83
N GLU A 449 -7.54 28.71 0.02
CA GLU A 449 -8.67 28.99 -0.86
C GLU A 449 -9.72 27.89 -0.72
N ASN A 450 -11.01 28.27 -0.85
CA ASN A 450 -12.09 27.32 -0.81
C ASN A 450 -12.03 26.41 -2.05
N PRO A 451 -12.04 25.08 -1.90
CA PRO A 451 -12.02 24.14 -3.03
C PRO A 451 -13.18 24.31 -4.01
N GLY A 452 -14.28 24.92 -3.56
CA GLY A 452 -15.48 25.09 -4.36
C GLY A 452 -16.16 23.75 -4.67
N PHE A 453 -16.35 22.92 -3.65
CA PHE A 453 -17.06 21.64 -3.81
C PHE A 453 -18.45 21.84 -4.39
N LYS A 454 -18.84 21.00 -5.35
CA LYS A 454 -20.09 21.15 -6.07
C LYS A 454 -21.34 20.89 -5.20
N ASN A 455 -21.34 19.80 -4.45
CA ASN A 455 -22.42 19.44 -3.53
C ASN A 455 -21.93 18.48 -2.45
N PRO A 456 -21.15 18.95 -1.47
CA PRO A 456 -20.51 18.09 -0.47
C PRO A 456 -21.51 17.41 0.46
N ASP A 457 -22.67 18.00 0.73
CA ASP A 457 -23.75 17.38 1.53
C ASP A 457 -24.42 16.22 0.80
N GLY A 458 -24.35 16.22 -0.53
CA GLY A 458 -24.77 15.11 -1.40
C GLY A 458 -23.61 14.22 -1.83
N ALA A 459 -22.46 14.27 -1.11
CA ALA A 459 -21.27 13.50 -1.39
C ALA A 459 -20.63 13.73 -2.80
N ASP A 460 -20.89 14.89 -3.41
CA ASP A 460 -20.21 15.34 -4.63
C ASP A 460 -19.15 16.38 -4.27
N PHE A 461 -17.92 15.92 -4.14
CA PHE A 461 -16.75 16.73 -3.80
C PHE A 461 -16.00 17.24 -5.03
N THR A 462 -16.65 17.32 -6.19
CA THR A 462 -16.04 17.88 -7.41
C THR A 462 -15.49 19.28 -7.13
N ILE A 463 -14.21 19.47 -7.42
CA ILE A 463 -13.44 20.67 -7.12
C ILE A 463 -13.51 21.63 -8.31
N SER A 464 -13.88 22.89 -8.06
CA SER A 464 -13.96 23.92 -9.10
C SER A 464 -12.85 24.98 -9.00
N ASN A 465 -12.16 25.09 -7.87
CA ASN A 465 -11.12 26.11 -7.69
C ASN A 465 -9.84 25.71 -8.45
N ALA A 466 -9.38 26.62 -9.31
CA ALA A 466 -8.23 26.42 -10.18
C ALA A 466 -6.91 26.20 -9.41
N THR A 467 -6.75 26.75 -8.22
CA THR A 467 -5.52 26.60 -7.42
C THR A 467 -5.37 25.16 -6.95
N GLN A 468 -6.43 24.55 -6.38
CA GLN A 468 -6.42 23.13 -6.00
C GLN A 468 -6.30 22.21 -7.21
N VAL A 469 -6.99 22.53 -8.32
CA VAL A 469 -6.92 21.73 -9.56
C VAL A 469 -5.49 21.71 -10.09
N ASN A 470 -4.83 22.88 -10.20
CA ASN A 470 -3.45 22.99 -10.69
C ASN A 470 -2.44 22.30 -9.76
N ALA A 471 -2.64 22.40 -8.45
CA ALA A 471 -1.82 21.74 -7.44
C ALA A 471 -2.15 20.25 -7.26
N LYS A 472 -3.19 19.74 -7.94
CA LYS A 472 -3.72 18.36 -7.81
C LYS A 472 -4.06 18.01 -6.37
N THR A 473 -4.61 18.96 -5.62
CA THR A 473 -4.94 18.81 -4.20
C THR A 473 -6.33 18.21 -4.03
N GLY A 474 -6.44 17.22 -3.17
CA GLY A 474 -7.64 16.43 -2.93
C GLY A 474 -7.63 15.08 -3.63
N ASP A 475 -8.70 14.32 -3.48
CA ASP A 475 -8.88 13.03 -4.13
C ASP A 475 -8.98 13.22 -5.66
N PRO A 476 -8.14 12.55 -6.45
CA PRO A 476 -8.09 12.75 -7.90
C PRO A 476 -9.40 12.53 -8.65
N ARG A 477 -10.31 11.73 -8.10
CA ARG A 477 -11.64 11.49 -8.72
C ARG A 477 -12.51 12.74 -8.81
N TRP A 478 -12.23 13.74 -7.96
CA TRP A 478 -12.99 14.99 -7.88
C TRP A 478 -12.32 16.15 -8.63
N LEU A 479 -11.13 15.92 -9.14
CA LEU A 479 -10.46 16.86 -10.01
C LEU A 479 -11.06 16.78 -11.42
N PRO A 480 -11.23 17.91 -12.13
CA PRO A 480 -11.60 17.89 -13.53
C PRO A 480 -10.64 17.01 -14.33
N SER A 481 -11.17 16.21 -15.26
CA SER A 481 -10.32 15.50 -16.21
C SER A 481 -9.48 16.51 -16.98
N ALA A 482 -8.19 16.27 -17.13
CA ALA A 482 -7.39 17.05 -18.07
C ALA A 482 -7.99 16.87 -19.47
N GLU A 483 -8.45 17.97 -20.09
CA GLU A 483 -8.93 17.99 -21.47
C GLU A 483 -7.80 17.62 -22.44
#